data_1f01d8baea9cebb7c67c023a854b586e
#
_entry.id   1f01d8baea9cebb7c67c023a854b586e
#
_cell.length_a   1.000
_cell.length_b   1.000
_cell.length_c   1.000
_cell.angle_alpha   90.00
_cell.angle_beta   90.00
_cell.angle_gamma   90.00
#
_symmetry.space_group_name_H-M   'P 1'
#
loop_
_entity.id
_entity.type
_entity.pdbx_description
1 polymer ?
#
loop_
_entity_poly.entity_id
_entity_poly.type
_entity_poly.pdbx_seq_one_letter_code
_entity_poly.pdbx_strand_id
1 'polypeptide(L)'
;MPTRSVFITGAAAGIGRHTALTFARKGYVIGAYDIDEAGLASLVDEVKAAGSRAVTGHLDVTDADEFATRLDEFAEAGGGRLDVLINNAGILLAGPFEEIPLATQHKQIDINVKGVTNGCHAGFRHLKATPGSVLVNIASASAIYGQAELASYSATKMYVRGLTEALDIEWGKHGIRAIAMWPLYVQTAMTKDVRTGTTDSLGIRLGPQDVADAILAAVEEPKTSKLIHRVHYAVGLQTKALSLGARFSPAWLTRVVNKKLAHS
;
A
#
# COMPACT_ATOMS: atom_id res chain seq x y z
N MET A 1 -13.13 22.25 12.24
CA MET A 1 -13.39 21.17 11.26
C MET A 1 -13.34 19.84 12.02
N PRO A 2 -14.12 18.81 11.67
CA PRO A 2 -13.99 17.51 12.32
C PRO A 2 -12.59 16.95 12.09
N THR A 3 -12.06 16.26 13.09
CA THR A 3 -10.75 15.63 13.00
C THR A 3 -10.76 14.54 11.94
N ARG A 4 -9.80 14.56 11.01
CA ARG A 4 -9.67 13.53 9.97
C ARG A 4 -9.14 12.23 10.55
N SER A 5 -9.44 11.11 9.91
CA SER A 5 -9.06 9.78 10.36
C SER A 5 -8.42 8.97 9.24
N VAL A 6 -7.51 8.06 9.60
CA VAL A 6 -6.86 7.12 8.68
C VAL A 6 -6.78 5.73 9.29
N PHE A 7 -7.21 4.73 8.55
CA PHE A 7 -7.07 3.30 8.89
C PHE A 7 -5.93 2.69 8.08
N ILE A 8 -5.00 2.00 8.74
CA ILE A 8 -3.78 1.47 8.12
C ILE A 8 -3.60 0.01 8.52
N THR A 9 -3.49 -0.89 7.55
CA THR A 9 -3.12 -2.29 7.77
C THR A 9 -1.61 -2.49 7.66
N GLY A 10 -1.04 -3.44 8.42
CA GLY A 10 0.42 -3.64 8.45
C GLY A 10 1.12 -2.45 9.09
N ALA A 11 0.53 -1.89 10.15
CA ALA A 11 0.96 -0.64 10.76
C ALA A 11 2.07 -0.79 11.82
N ALA A 12 2.38 -2.01 12.25
CA ALA A 12 3.36 -2.24 13.32
C ALA A 12 4.79 -1.91 12.90
N ALA A 13 5.13 -1.98 11.61
CA ALA A 13 6.49 -1.82 11.12
C ALA A 13 6.56 -1.13 9.75
N GLY A 14 7.78 -0.84 9.29
CA GLY A 14 8.10 -0.43 7.92
C GLY A 14 7.29 0.76 7.42
N ILE A 15 6.74 0.65 6.22
CA ILE A 15 5.98 1.72 5.56
C ILE A 15 4.73 2.09 6.38
N GLY A 16 3.99 1.10 6.90
CA GLY A 16 2.77 1.33 7.66
C GLY A 16 3.03 2.18 8.92
N ARG A 17 4.06 1.83 9.69
CA ARG A 17 4.45 2.59 10.90
C ARG A 17 4.83 4.04 10.59
N HIS A 18 5.69 4.25 9.58
CA HIS A 18 6.09 5.60 9.18
C HIS A 18 4.90 6.41 8.65
N THR A 19 3.99 5.76 7.92
CA THR A 19 2.73 6.37 7.45
C THR A 19 1.86 6.78 8.63
N ALA A 20 1.66 5.92 9.63
CA ALA A 20 0.90 6.24 10.83
C ALA A 20 1.45 7.48 11.53
N LEU A 21 2.77 7.55 11.73
CA LEU A 21 3.43 8.69 12.38
C LEU A 21 3.36 9.97 11.53
N THR A 22 3.47 9.83 10.19
CA THR A 22 3.36 10.97 9.28
C THR A 22 1.96 11.59 9.31
N PHE A 23 0.91 10.76 9.32
CA PHE A 23 -0.47 11.24 9.46
C PHE A 23 -0.77 11.75 10.87
N ALA A 24 -0.20 11.14 11.92
CA ALA A 24 -0.35 11.62 13.30
C ALA A 24 0.16 13.06 13.47
N ARG A 25 1.35 13.37 12.92
CA ARG A 25 1.91 14.73 12.92
C ARG A 25 1.04 15.76 12.19
N LYS A 26 0.11 15.31 11.34
CA LYS A 26 -0.89 16.14 10.64
C LYS A 26 -2.23 16.21 11.38
N GLY A 27 -2.31 15.61 12.57
CA GLY A 27 -3.51 15.64 13.41
C GLY A 27 -4.61 14.67 13.00
N TYR A 28 -4.31 13.64 12.20
CA TYR A 28 -5.27 12.56 11.94
C TYR A 28 -5.39 11.64 13.15
N VAL A 29 -6.60 11.15 13.42
CA VAL A 29 -6.81 9.98 14.29
C VAL A 29 -6.29 8.76 13.54
N ILE A 30 -5.46 7.97 14.20
CA ILE A 30 -4.79 6.82 13.58
C ILE A 30 -5.49 5.52 13.98
N GLY A 31 -5.99 4.77 13.00
CA GLY A 31 -6.33 3.36 13.12
C GLY A 31 -5.13 2.54 12.67
N ALA A 32 -4.47 1.86 13.58
CA ALA A 32 -3.28 1.07 13.29
C ALA A 32 -3.55 -0.40 13.60
N TYR A 33 -3.52 -1.25 12.56
CA TYR A 33 -3.90 -2.65 12.67
C TYR A 33 -2.82 -3.54 12.06
N ASP A 34 -2.48 -4.62 12.77
CA ASP A 34 -1.45 -5.57 12.39
C ASP A 34 -1.65 -6.89 13.14
N ILE A 35 -0.98 -7.95 12.72
CA ILE A 35 -0.84 -9.20 13.48
C ILE A 35 0.23 -9.08 14.59
N ASP A 36 1.15 -8.11 14.50
CA ASP A 36 2.19 -7.82 15.50
C ASP A 36 1.68 -6.83 16.56
N GLU A 37 1.03 -7.36 17.59
CA GLU A 37 0.49 -6.55 18.69
C GLU A 37 1.58 -5.83 19.48
N ALA A 38 2.78 -6.41 19.60
CA ALA A 38 3.89 -5.78 20.33
C ALA A 38 4.40 -4.53 19.57
N GLY A 39 4.52 -4.63 18.25
CA GLY A 39 4.84 -3.50 17.39
C GLY A 39 3.78 -2.40 17.47
N LEU A 40 2.49 -2.77 17.50
CA LEU A 40 1.39 -1.81 17.66
C LEU A 40 1.45 -1.08 19.03
N ALA A 41 1.72 -1.79 20.12
CA ALA A 41 1.82 -1.19 21.45
C ALA A 41 2.89 -0.09 21.48
N SER A 42 4.07 -0.34 20.90
CA SER A 42 5.12 0.68 20.81
C SER A 42 4.73 1.86 19.90
N LEU A 43 3.95 1.63 18.84
CA LEU A 43 3.47 2.69 17.95
C LEU A 43 2.49 3.64 18.65
N VAL A 44 1.66 3.14 19.56
CA VAL A 44 0.70 3.97 20.31
C VAL A 44 1.41 5.10 21.05
N ASP A 45 2.52 4.81 21.69
CA ASP A 45 3.27 5.83 22.44
C ASP A 45 3.91 6.87 21.51
N GLU A 46 4.41 6.44 20.34
CA GLU A 46 4.95 7.37 19.33
C GLU A 46 3.85 8.26 18.73
N VAL A 47 2.65 7.71 18.46
CA VAL A 47 1.51 8.50 17.97
C VAL A 47 1.06 9.53 19.01
N LYS A 48 1.02 9.16 20.30
CA LYS A 48 0.74 10.10 21.39
C LYS A 48 1.80 11.20 21.47
N ALA A 49 3.09 10.84 21.39
CA ALA A 49 4.18 11.80 21.38
C ALA A 49 4.13 12.74 20.17
N ALA A 50 3.58 12.28 19.04
CA ALA A 50 3.32 13.10 17.87
C ALA A 50 2.08 14.01 18.01
N GLY A 51 1.38 13.99 19.15
CA GLY A 51 0.23 14.84 19.45
C GLY A 51 -1.10 14.33 18.88
N SER A 52 -1.20 13.04 18.56
CA SER A 52 -2.43 12.44 18.03
C SER A 52 -2.90 11.25 18.87
N ARG A 53 -4.02 10.64 18.45
CA ARG A 53 -4.64 9.47 19.08
C ARG A 53 -4.57 8.28 18.14
N ALA A 54 -4.23 7.11 18.71
CA ALA A 54 -4.29 5.83 18.00
C ALA A 54 -5.43 4.96 18.56
N VAL A 55 -6.10 4.24 17.65
CA VAL A 55 -6.95 3.08 17.91
C VAL A 55 -6.23 1.90 17.26
N THR A 56 -5.93 0.87 18.02
CA THR A 56 -5.13 -0.26 17.55
C THR A 56 -5.82 -1.58 17.84
N GLY A 57 -5.53 -2.59 17.05
CA GLY A 57 -6.01 -3.94 17.29
C GLY A 57 -5.32 -4.96 16.38
N HIS A 58 -5.38 -6.21 16.79
CA HIS A 58 -5.01 -7.32 15.93
C HIS A 58 -5.87 -7.32 14.67
N LEU A 59 -5.27 -7.60 13.52
CA LEU A 59 -5.96 -7.83 12.26
C LEU A 59 -5.15 -8.75 11.35
N ASP A 60 -5.69 -9.95 11.09
CA ASP A 60 -5.30 -10.73 9.93
C ASP A 60 -6.14 -10.26 8.73
N VAL A 61 -5.50 -9.60 7.77
CA VAL A 61 -6.20 -9.05 6.59
C VAL A 61 -6.85 -10.13 5.72
N THR A 62 -6.49 -11.41 5.88
CA THR A 62 -7.08 -12.53 5.15
C THR A 62 -8.44 -12.94 5.70
N ASP A 63 -8.76 -12.55 6.94
CA ASP A 63 -10.08 -12.72 7.57
C ASP A 63 -10.98 -11.52 7.24
N ALA A 64 -12.00 -11.77 6.41
CA ALA A 64 -12.91 -10.72 5.95
C ALA A 64 -13.84 -10.20 7.06
N ASP A 65 -14.28 -11.08 7.97
CA ASP A 65 -15.18 -10.71 9.06
C ASP A 65 -14.43 -9.91 10.13
N GLU A 66 -13.19 -10.32 10.47
CA GLU A 66 -12.32 -9.55 11.33
C GLU A 66 -12.05 -8.16 10.74
N PHE A 67 -11.75 -8.08 9.44
CA PHE A 67 -11.49 -6.79 8.77
C PHE A 67 -12.70 -5.85 8.86
N ALA A 68 -13.90 -6.36 8.59
CA ALA A 68 -15.13 -5.58 8.69
C ALA A 68 -15.38 -5.08 10.13
N THR A 69 -15.18 -5.96 11.12
CA THR A 69 -15.33 -5.63 12.54
C THR A 69 -14.37 -4.51 12.95
N ARG A 70 -13.08 -4.61 12.60
CA ARG A 70 -12.09 -3.58 12.94
C ARG A 70 -12.37 -2.23 12.29
N LEU A 71 -12.88 -2.23 11.07
CA LEU A 71 -13.31 -0.98 10.41
C LEU A 71 -14.50 -0.34 11.10
N ASP A 72 -15.47 -1.13 11.56
CA ASP A 72 -16.63 -0.64 12.31
C ASP A 72 -16.21 -0.01 13.64
N GLU A 73 -15.40 -0.73 14.42
CA GLU A 73 -14.87 -0.25 15.70
C GLU A 73 -14.08 1.07 15.51
N PHE A 74 -13.24 1.13 14.48
CA PHE A 74 -12.48 2.35 14.19
C PHE A 74 -13.35 3.52 13.75
N ALA A 75 -14.32 3.29 12.86
CA ALA A 75 -15.23 4.32 12.40
C ALA A 75 -16.05 4.89 13.57
N GLU A 76 -16.55 4.03 14.46
CA GLU A 76 -17.27 4.44 15.66
C GLU A 76 -16.38 5.29 16.57
N ALA A 77 -15.17 4.82 16.87
CA ALA A 77 -14.19 5.56 17.67
C ALA A 77 -13.77 6.90 17.02
N GLY A 78 -13.80 6.97 15.70
CA GLY A 78 -13.51 8.17 14.88
C GLY A 78 -14.68 9.12 14.71
N GLY A 79 -15.82 8.89 15.37
CA GLY A 79 -17.02 9.71 15.23
C GLY A 79 -17.77 9.48 13.90
N GLY A 80 -17.77 8.25 13.40
CA GLY A 80 -18.48 7.83 12.19
C GLY A 80 -17.74 8.18 10.89
N ARG A 81 -16.44 8.52 10.93
CA ARG A 81 -15.68 8.94 9.74
C ARG A 81 -14.54 7.99 9.43
N LEU A 82 -14.33 7.79 8.12
CA LEU A 82 -13.14 7.17 7.56
C LEU A 82 -12.65 8.05 6.37
N ASP A 83 -11.73 8.95 6.63
CA ASP A 83 -11.24 9.85 5.59
C ASP A 83 -10.23 9.15 4.66
N VAL A 84 -9.42 8.23 5.21
CA VAL A 84 -8.42 7.49 4.45
C VAL A 84 -8.37 6.03 4.88
N LEU A 85 -8.44 5.12 3.93
CA LEU A 85 -8.15 3.68 4.13
C LEU A 85 -6.88 3.33 3.38
N ILE A 86 -5.88 2.78 4.09
CA ILE A 86 -4.60 2.36 3.51
C ILE A 86 -4.43 0.86 3.63
N ASN A 87 -4.59 0.14 2.54
CA ASN A 87 -4.25 -1.27 2.43
C ASN A 87 -2.75 -1.40 2.19
N ASN A 88 -1.99 -1.51 3.30
CA ASN A 88 -0.53 -1.58 3.28
C ASN A 88 0.01 -2.96 3.63
N ALA A 89 -0.70 -3.77 4.42
CA ALA A 89 -0.28 -5.13 4.76
C ALA A 89 0.08 -5.94 3.51
N GLY A 90 1.19 -6.65 3.57
CA GLY A 90 1.67 -7.46 2.46
C GLY A 90 2.97 -8.16 2.78
N ILE A 91 3.29 -9.20 2.03
CA ILE A 91 4.56 -9.92 2.09
C ILE A 91 5.21 -9.99 0.71
N LEU A 92 6.53 -10.18 0.69
CA LEU A 92 7.33 -10.36 -0.50
C LEU A 92 8.11 -11.67 -0.40
N LEU A 93 7.98 -12.52 -1.40
CA LEU A 93 8.78 -13.71 -1.60
C LEU A 93 9.63 -13.52 -2.84
N ALA A 94 10.92 -13.78 -2.72
CA ALA A 94 11.89 -13.71 -3.81
C ALA A 94 12.59 -15.06 -4.01
N GLY A 95 12.91 -15.37 -5.25
CA GLY A 95 13.60 -16.59 -5.66
C GLY A 95 12.99 -17.20 -6.92
N PRO A 96 13.63 -18.25 -7.49
CA PRO A 96 13.08 -19.01 -8.60
C PRO A 96 11.69 -19.54 -8.27
N PHE A 97 10.75 -19.40 -9.20
CA PHE A 97 9.33 -19.69 -8.96
C PHE A 97 9.10 -21.13 -8.47
N GLU A 98 9.80 -22.09 -9.07
CA GLU A 98 9.71 -23.52 -8.77
C GLU A 98 10.34 -23.91 -7.43
N GLU A 99 11.22 -23.08 -6.87
CA GLU A 99 11.89 -23.33 -5.59
C GLU A 99 11.10 -22.79 -4.39
N ILE A 100 10.18 -21.86 -4.61
CA ILE A 100 9.34 -21.32 -3.54
C ILE A 100 8.21 -22.32 -3.24
N PRO A 101 8.08 -22.84 -2.01
CA PRO A 101 7.01 -23.78 -1.66
C PRO A 101 5.62 -23.25 -2.01
N LEU A 102 4.79 -24.06 -2.64
CA LEU A 102 3.47 -23.66 -3.13
C LEU A 102 2.59 -23.07 -2.01
N ALA A 103 2.61 -23.65 -0.81
CA ALA A 103 1.85 -23.11 0.33
C ALA A 103 2.27 -21.68 0.70
N THR A 104 3.57 -21.36 0.56
CA THR A 104 4.08 -20.02 0.83
C THR A 104 3.67 -19.03 -0.26
N GLN A 105 3.63 -19.49 -1.53
CA GLN A 105 3.09 -18.68 -2.63
C GLN A 105 1.60 -18.39 -2.43
N HIS A 106 0.80 -19.40 -2.01
CA HIS A 106 -0.61 -19.19 -1.68
C HIS A 106 -0.79 -18.18 -0.55
N LYS A 107 0.01 -18.29 0.53
CA LYS A 107 -0.01 -17.30 1.62
C LYS A 107 0.25 -15.88 1.12
N GLN A 108 1.18 -15.69 0.18
CA GLN A 108 1.43 -14.38 -0.43
C GLN A 108 0.22 -13.87 -1.21
N ILE A 109 -0.47 -14.74 -1.95
CA ILE A 109 -1.69 -14.39 -2.68
C ILE A 109 -2.81 -14.04 -1.68
N ASP A 110 -2.99 -14.83 -0.64
CA ASP A 110 -4.02 -14.57 0.37
C ASP A 110 -3.82 -13.19 1.03
N ILE A 111 -2.61 -12.86 1.45
CA ILE A 111 -2.33 -11.57 2.07
C ILE A 111 -2.40 -10.41 1.06
N ASN A 112 -1.68 -10.52 -0.07
CA ASN A 112 -1.51 -9.41 -0.99
C ASN A 112 -2.72 -9.17 -1.91
N VAL A 113 -3.57 -10.17 -2.13
CA VAL A 113 -4.74 -10.12 -3.03
C VAL A 113 -6.03 -10.13 -2.22
N LYS A 114 -6.31 -11.22 -1.49
CA LYS A 114 -7.54 -11.31 -0.69
C LYS A 114 -7.58 -10.24 0.38
N GLY A 115 -6.47 -10.00 1.11
CA GLY A 115 -6.40 -8.97 2.13
C GLY A 115 -6.73 -7.58 1.61
N VAL A 116 -6.19 -7.19 0.44
CA VAL A 116 -6.54 -5.91 -0.21
C VAL A 116 -8.00 -5.90 -0.66
N THR A 117 -8.50 -7.00 -1.20
CA THR A 117 -9.92 -7.12 -1.60
C THR A 117 -10.86 -6.97 -0.40
N ASN A 118 -10.55 -7.62 0.72
CA ASN A 118 -11.33 -7.51 1.97
C ASN A 118 -11.38 -6.06 2.44
N GLY A 119 -10.23 -5.37 2.47
CA GLY A 119 -10.15 -3.97 2.86
C GLY A 119 -10.96 -3.04 1.95
N CYS A 120 -10.86 -3.22 0.63
CA CYS A 120 -11.66 -2.46 -0.32
C CYS A 120 -13.16 -2.70 -0.10
N HIS A 121 -13.58 -3.98 0.01
CA HIS A 121 -14.98 -4.34 0.17
C HIS A 121 -15.57 -3.81 1.48
N ALA A 122 -14.93 -4.10 2.61
CA ALA A 122 -15.40 -3.65 3.93
C ALA A 122 -15.34 -2.12 4.09
N GLY A 123 -14.30 -1.47 3.52
CA GLY A 123 -14.09 -0.04 3.62
C GLY A 123 -15.08 0.81 2.81
N PHE A 124 -15.68 0.26 1.75
CA PHE A 124 -16.53 1.03 0.84
C PHE A 124 -17.63 1.82 1.56
N ARG A 125 -18.38 1.20 2.46
CA ARG A 125 -19.50 1.85 3.16
C ARG A 125 -19.04 3.06 3.99
N HIS A 126 -17.90 2.96 4.67
CA HIS A 126 -17.34 4.01 5.51
C HIS A 126 -16.76 5.16 4.67
N LEU A 127 -16.03 4.81 3.60
CA LEU A 127 -15.50 5.79 2.66
C LEU A 127 -16.62 6.56 1.97
N LYS A 128 -17.69 5.86 1.54
CA LYS A 128 -18.87 6.48 0.93
C LYS A 128 -19.60 7.42 1.88
N ALA A 129 -19.65 7.10 3.17
CA ALA A 129 -20.25 7.96 4.20
C ALA A 129 -19.40 9.21 4.50
N THR A 130 -18.15 9.26 4.03
CA THR A 130 -17.19 10.35 4.30
C THR A 130 -16.85 11.08 3.00
N PRO A 131 -17.51 12.21 2.68
CA PRO A 131 -17.26 12.92 1.43
C PRO A 131 -15.81 13.34 1.24
N GLY A 132 -15.25 12.98 0.08
CA GLY A 132 -13.88 13.30 -0.26
C GLY A 132 -12.84 12.35 0.32
N SER A 133 -13.27 11.19 0.77
CA SER A 133 -12.42 10.11 1.27
C SER A 133 -11.49 9.54 0.19
N VAL A 134 -10.43 8.87 0.65
CA VAL A 134 -9.40 8.30 -0.22
C VAL A 134 -9.12 6.85 0.16
N LEU A 135 -9.17 5.95 -0.81
CA LEU A 135 -8.61 4.61 -0.73
C LEU A 135 -7.18 4.65 -1.26
N VAL A 136 -6.24 4.13 -0.48
CA VAL A 136 -4.84 3.98 -0.86
C VAL A 136 -4.46 2.51 -0.84
N ASN A 137 -4.07 1.95 -1.96
CA ASN A 137 -3.55 0.60 -2.04
C ASN A 137 -2.03 0.64 -2.28
N ILE A 138 -1.25 -0.07 -1.43
CA ILE A 138 0.19 -0.17 -1.63
C ILE A 138 0.47 -1.29 -2.64
N ALA A 139 0.69 -0.87 -3.89
CA ALA A 139 1.16 -1.73 -4.95
C ALA A 139 2.71 -1.81 -4.93
N SER A 140 3.36 -1.72 -6.06
CA SER A 140 4.83 -1.73 -6.22
C SER A 140 5.20 -1.32 -7.63
N ALA A 141 6.44 -0.95 -7.87
CA ALA A 141 7.03 -0.90 -9.21
C ALA A 141 6.92 -2.25 -9.95
N SER A 142 6.82 -3.37 -9.21
CA SER A 142 6.56 -4.71 -9.75
C SER A 142 5.17 -4.85 -10.41
N ALA A 143 4.29 -3.87 -10.27
CA ALA A 143 3.03 -3.79 -11.02
C ALA A 143 3.20 -3.25 -12.45
N ILE A 144 4.39 -2.81 -12.83
CA ILE A 144 4.69 -2.28 -14.16
C ILE A 144 4.94 -3.42 -15.15
N TYR A 145 5.69 -4.43 -14.72
CA TYR A 145 6.00 -5.64 -15.50
C TYR A 145 6.34 -6.81 -14.57
N GLY A 146 6.20 -8.06 -15.08
CA GLY A 146 6.57 -9.26 -14.33
C GLY A 146 8.10 -9.34 -14.18
N GLN A 147 8.58 -9.40 -12.95
CA GLN A 147 10.01 -9.48 -12.64
C GLN A 147 10.42 -10.93 -12.43
N ALA A 148 11.57 -11.33 -13.00
CA ALA A 148 12.20 -12.61 -12.67
C ALA A 148 12.48 -12.66 -11.16
N GLU A 149 12.43 -13.85 -10.58
CA GLU A 149 12.58 -14.12 -9.15
C GLU A 149 11.51 -13.48 -8.24
N LEU A 150 10.53 -12.75 -8.83
CA LEU A 150 9.40 -12.13 -8.14
C LEU A 150 8.08 -12.42 -8.86
N ALA A 151 7.94 -13.58 -9.50
CA ALA A 151 6.81 -13.89 -10.38
C ALA A 151 5.46 -13.74 -9.66
N SER A 152 5.23 -14.50 -8.58
CA SER A 152 3.99 -14.43 -7.79
C SER A 152 3.79 -13.05 -7.16
N TYR A 153 4.85 -12.43 -6.64
CA TYR A 153 4.77 -11.08 -6.08
C TYR A 153 4.32 -10.05 -7.12
N SER A 154 4.95 -10.05 -8.29
CA SER A 154 4.59 -9.14 -9.41
C SER A 154 3.12 -9.33 -9.81
N ALA A 155 2.67 -10.58 -9.91
CA ALA A 155 1.27 -10.88 -10.24
C ALA A 155 0.31 -10.31 -9.18
N THR A 156 0.62 -10.44 -7.87
CA THR A 156 -0.22 -9.85 -6.81
C THR A 156 -0.26 -8.32 -6.89
N LYS A 157 0.85 -7.66 -7.23
CA LYS A 157 0.90 -6.20 -7.34
C LYS A 157 0.24 -5.68 -8.63
N MET A 158 0.25 -6.46 -9.71
CA MET A 158 -0.57 -6.20 -10.91
C MET A 158 -2.06 -6.30 -10.63
N TYR A 159 -2.49 -7.28 -9.80
CA TYR A 159 -3.87 -7.37 -9.32
C TYR A 159 -4.28 -6.08 -8.59
N VAL A 160 -3.48 -5.63 -7.62
CA VAL A 160 -3.75 -4.41 -6.84
C VAL A 160 -3.84 -3.18 -7.76
N ARG A 161 -2.99 -3.10 -8.78
CA ARG A 161 -3.05 -2.04 -9.79
C ARG A 161 -4.40 -2.03 -10.51
N GLY A 162 -4.77 -3.16 -11.13
CA GLY A 162 -6.01 -3.26 -11.91
C GLY A 162 -7.26 -3.04 -11.07
N LEU A 163 -7.29 -3.60 -9.84
CA LEU A 163 -8.37 -3.36 -8.90
C LEU A 163 -8.51 -1.86 -8.57
N THR A 164 -7.40 -1.17 -8.30
CA THR A 164 -7.44 0.26 -7.95
C THR A 164 -7.94 1.11 -9.12
N GLU A 165 -7.50 0.82 -10.35
CA GLU A 165 -7.97 1.50 -11.57
C GLU A 165 -9.49 1.38 -11.73
N ALA A 166 -10.03 0.17 -11.55
CA ALA A 166 -11.46 -0.08 -11.66
C ALA A 166 -12.27 0.64 -10.56
N LEU A 167 -11.81 0.51 -9.30
CA LEU A 167 -12.48 1.13 -8.15
C LEU A 167 -12.48 2.66 -8.21
N ASP A 168 -11.44 3.28 -8.75
CA ASP A 168 -11.39 4.72 -8.92
C ASP A 168 -12.52 5.22 -9.86
N ILE A 169 -12.77 4.48 -10.95
CA ILE A 169 -13.87 4.78 -11.87
C ILE A 169 -15.23 4.51 -11.21
N GLU A 170 -15.40 3.32 -10.60
CA GLU A 170 -16.68 2.91 -10.01
C GLU A 170 -17.10 3.78 -8.84
N TRP A 171 -16.12 4.17 -7.99
CA TRP A 171 -16.39 4.89 -6.74
C TRP A 171 -16.31 6.41 -6.88
N GLY A 172 -15.81 6.91 -8.00
CA GLY A 172 -15.78 8.34 -8.31
C GLY A 172 -17.14 9.04 -8.18
N LYS A 173 -18.22 8.34 -8.59
CA LYS A 173 -19.61 8.82 -8.42
C LYS A 173 -20.04 9.01 -6.96
N HIS A 174 -19.35 8.37 -6.01
CA HIS A 174 -19.57 8.51 -4.57
C HIS A 174 -18.61 9.53 -3.92
N GLY A 175 -17.77 10.19 -4.71
CA GLY A 175 -16.78 11.16 -4.22
C GLY A 175 -15.56 10.51 -3.56
N ILE A 176 -15.39 9.21 -3.72
CA ILE A 176 -14.22 8.44 -3.26
C ILE A 176 -13.16 8.48 -4.35
N ARG A 177 -11.91 8.72 -3.98
CA ARG A 177 -10.76 8.62 -4.85
C ARG A 177 -9.95 7.36 -4.47
N ALA A 178 -9.71 6.46 -5.42
CA ALA A 178 -8.87 5.29 -5.21
C ALA A 178 -7.51 5.50 -5.89
N ILE A 179 -6.42 5.31 -5.15
CA ILE A 179 -5.05 5.51 -5.63
C ILE A 179 -4.15 4.33 -5.28
N ALA A 180 -3.18 4.05 -6.16
CA ALA A 180 -2.15 3.04 -5.93
C ALA A 180 -0.78 3.70 -5.82
N MET A 181 -0.05 3.38 -4.75
CA MET A 181 1.33 3.78 -4.57
C MET A 181 2.27 2.74 -5.15
N TRP A 182 3.27 3.18 -5.92
CA TRP A 182 4.23 2.30 -6.58
C TRP A 182 5.65 2.59 -6.07
N PRO A 183 6.00 2.17 -4.85
CA PRO A 183 7.39 2.20 -4.42
C PRO A 183 8.20 1.13 -5.16
N LEU A 184 9.49 1.42 -5.39
CA LEU A 184 10.47 0.42 -5.75
C LEU A 184 10.90 -0.32 -4.47
N TYR A 185 12.11 -0.84 -4.38
CA TYR A 185 12.62 -1.46 -3.17
C TYR A 185 12.80 -0.44 -2.04
N VAL A 186 12.21 -0.73 -0.88
CA VAL A 186 12.21 0.14 0.31
C VAL A 186 12.98 -0.56 1.44
N GLN A 187 13.86 0.16 2.12
CA GLN A 187 14.67 -0.35 3.24
C GLN A 187 13.75 -0.69 4.44
N THR A 188 13.27 -1.92 4.48
CA THR A 188 12.42 -2.46 5.55
C THR A 188 12.88 -3.85 5.93
N ALA A 189 12.36 -4.40 7.02
CA ALA A 189 12.60 -5.81 7.37
C ALA A 189 12.19 -6.77 6.25
N MET A 190 11.14 -6.44 5.48
CA MET A 190 10.66 -7.23 4.34
C MET A 190 11.70 -7.39 3.22
N THR A 191 12.58 -6.41 3.03
CA THR A 191 13.56 -6.38 1.93
C THR A 191 14.99 -6.68 2.38
N LYS A 192 15.22 -6.87 3.69
CA LYS A 192 16.57 -7.06 4.26
C LYS A 192 17.32 -8.23 3.64
N ASP A 193 16.63 -9.33 3.39
CA ASP A 193 17.20 -10.57 2.87
C ASP A 193 16.82 -10.83 1.40
N VAL A 194 16.16 -9.87 0.76
CA VAL A 194 15.78 -9.99 -0.65
C VAL A 194 16.99 -9.70 -1.54
N ARG A 195 17.43 -10.74 -2.25
CA ARG A 195 18.46 -10.64 -3.27
C ARG A 195 17.91 -11.16 -4.58
N THR A 196 17.84 -10.29 -5.56
CA THR A 196 17.43 -10.60 -6.93
C THR A 196 18.36 -9.83 -7.87
N GLY A 197 18.50 -10.28 -9.12
CA GLY A 197 19.28 -9.52 -10.09
C GLY A 197 18.81 -8.07 -10.23
N THR A 198 17.52 -7.83 -10.03
CA THR A 198 16.95 -6.46 -10.05
C THR A 198 17.35 -5.64 -8.82
N THR A 199 17.42 -6.21 -7.61
CA THR A 199 17.91 -5.49 -6.41
C THR A 199 19.39 -5.14 -6.54
N ASP A 200 20.19 -6.02 -7.13
CA ASP A 200 21.61 -5.79 -7.35
C ASP A 200 21.85 -4.69 -8.40
N SER A 201 21.01 -4.65 -9.44
CA SER A 201 21.11 -3.66 -10.52
C SER A 201 20.62 -2.27 -10.12
N LEU A 202 19.51 -2.16 -9.40
CA LEU A 202 18.83 -0.88 -9.08
C LEU A 202 19.16 -0.36 -7.67
N GLY A 203 19.54 -1.24 -6.76
CA GLY A 203 19.76 -0.95 -5.34
C GLY A 203 18.47 -0.65 -4.56
N ILE A 204 18.59 -0.67 -3.23
CA ILE A 204 17.50 -0.32 -2.31
C ILE A 204 17.79 1.08 -1.77
N ARG A 205 17.15 2.11 -2.33
CA ARG A 205 17.45 3.53 -2.06
C ARG A 205 16.38 4.27 -1.29
N LEU A 206 15.11 3.79 -1.32
CA LEU A 206 14.01 4.43 -0.63
C LEU A 206 13.98 4.00 0.84
N GLY A 207 13.79 4.97 1.74
CA GLY A 207 13.41 4.72 3.11
C GLY A 207 11.88 4.60 3.28
N PRO A 208 11.40 3.97 4.35
CA PRO A 208 9.96 3.92 4.65
C PRO A 208 9.33 5.32 4.77
N GLN A 209 10.09 6.30 5.26
CA GLN A 209 9.63 7.70 5.39
C GLN A 209 9.36 8.34 4.02
N ASP A 210 10.20 8.07 3.00
CA ASP A 210 9.98 8.62 1.65
C ASP A 210 8.63 8.16 1.07
N VAL A 211 8.25 6.90 1.37
CA VAL A 211 6.96 6.35 0.94
C VAL A 211 5.81 6.97 1.74
N ALA A 212 5.96 7.12 3.06
CA ALA A 212 4.96 7.73 3.93
C ALA A 212 4.66 9.18 3.51
N ASP A 213 5.70 9.96 3.22
CA ASP A 213 5.56 11.34 2.75
C ASP A 213 4.86 11.41 1.38
N ALA A 214 5.20 10.49 0.48
CA ALA A 214 4.54 10.38 -0.82
C ALA A 214 3.05 10.00 -0.69
N ILE A 215 2.70 9.11 0.25
CA ILE A 215 1.30 8.74 0.54
C ILE A 215 0.54 9.98 1.03
N LEU A 216 1.07 10.69 2.04
CA LEU A 216 0.44 11.88 2.57
C LEU A 216 0.24 12.95 1.49
N ALA A 217 1.27 13.22 0.69
CA ALA A 217 1.19 14.18 -0.41
C ALA A 217 0.12 13.80 -1.44
N ALA A 218 0.01 12.50 -1.78
CA ALA A 218 -1.00 12.01 -2.70
C ALA A 218 -2.43 12.12 -2.12
N VAL A 219 -2.60 11.87 -0.83
CA VAL A 219 -3.89 12.01 -0.13
C VAL A 219 -4.32 13.47 -0.06
N GLU A 220 -3.40 14.38 0.26
CA GLU A 220 -3.67 15.81 0.43
C GLU A 220 -3.62 16.61 -0.90
N GLU A 221 -3.40 15.94 -2.04
CA GLU A 221 -3.37 16.62 -3.34
C GLU A 221 -4.65 17.41 -3.59
N PRO A 222 -4.55 18.73 -3.90
CA PRO A 222 -5.72 19.57 -4.08
C PRO A 222 -6.61 19.10 -5.22
N LYS A 223 -7.94 19.12 -5.02
CA LYS A 223 -8.94 18.77 -6.05
C LYS A 223 -8.88 19.68 -7.29
N THR A 224 -8.16 20.80 -7.22
CA THR A 224 -7.93 21.75 -8.32
C THR A 224 -6.94 21.25 -9.36
N SER A 225 -6.14 20.23 -9.06
CA SER A 225 -5.31 19.53 -10.05
C SER A 225 -6.13 18.66 -11.03
N LYS A 226 -7.37 19.03 -11.30
CA LYS A 226 -8.36 18.28 -12.10
C LYS A 226 -7.99 18.06 -13.57
N LEU A 227 -6.95 18.70 -14.09
CA LEU A 227 -6.55 18.53 -15.50
C LEU A 227 -5.95 17.16 -15.78
N ILE A 228 -5.34 16.51 -14.77
CA ILE A 228 -4.77 15.16 -14.91
C ILE A 228 -5.20 14.34 -13.70
N HIS A 229 -6.25 13.54 -13.85
CA HIS A 229 -6.65 12.57 -12.84
C HIS A 229 -5.58 11.48 -12.74
N ARG A 230 -4.95 11.36 -11.56
CA ARG A 230 -3.88 10.41 -11.32
C ARG A 230 -4.34 9.32 -10.37
N VAL A 231 -4.27 8.08 -10.83
CA VAL A 231 -4.54 6.87 -10.03
C VAL A 231 -3.25 6.27 -9.48
N HIS A 232 -2.16 6.32 -10.26
CA HIS A 232 -0.89 5.70 -9.91
C HIS A 232 0.17 6.73 -9.53
N TYR A 233 0.78 6.54 -8.38
CA TYR A 233 1.82 7.40 -7.82
C TYR A 233 3.14 6.64 -7.71
N ALA A 234 4.01 6.82 -8.69
CA ALA A 234 5.36 6.28 -8.67
C ALA A 234 6.21 7.01 -7.61
N VAL A 235 6.74 6.25 -6.63
CA VAL A 235 7.57 6.78 -5.55
C VAL A 235 9.04 6.68 -5.90
N GLY A 236 9.75 7.81 -5.83
CA GLY A 236 11.16 7.92 -6.19
C GLY A 236 11.42 8.09 -7.69
N LEU A 237 12.61 8.61 -8.02
CA LEU A 237 12.97 8.93 -9.40
C LEU A 237 13.09 7.69 -10.29
N GLN A 238 13.63 6.59 -9.76
CA GLN A 238 13.80 5.35 -10.52
C GLN A 238 12.44 4.77 -10.94
N THR A 239 11.45 4.74 -10.03
CA THR A 239 10.10 4.25 -10.33
C THR A 239 9.41 5.14 -11.36
N LYS A 240 9.57 6.47 -11.25
CA LYS A 240 9.03 7.42 -12.24
C LYS A 240 9.61 7.16 -13.63
N ALA A 241 10.92 6.96 -13.72
CA ALA A 241 11.58 6.65 -14.99
C ALA A 241 11.12 5.31 -15.57
N LEU A 242 11.04 4.25 -14.73
CA LEU A 242 10.56 2.94 -15.17
C LEU A 242 9.10 2.99 -15.63
N SER A 243 8.22 3.68 -14.89
CA SER A 243 6.81 3.83 -15.24
C SER A 243 6.62 4.59 -16.56
N LEU A 244 7.38 5.67 -16.76
CA LEU A 244 7.34 6.43 -18.01
C LEU A 244 7.88 5.61 -19.19
N GLY A 245 9.02 4.94 -18.99
CA GLY A 245 9.64 4.07 -19.99
C GLY A 245 8.69 2.94 -20.42
N ALA A 246 8.10 2.22 -19.47
CA ALA A 246 7.20 1.11 -19.74
C ALA A 246 5.93 1.54 -20.51
N ARG A 247 5.46 2.77 -20.32
CA ARG A 247 4.26 3.28 -21.02
C ARG A 247 4.45 3.40 -22.54
N PHE A 248 5.68 3.67 -22.97
CA PHE A 248 6.00 3.88 -24.39
C PHE A 248 6.84 2.74 -25.00
N SER A 249 7.24 1.76 -24.19
CA SER A 249 8.06 0.63 -24.65
C SER A 249 7.20 -0.49 -25.23
N PRO A 250 7.52 -1.00 -26.43
CA PRO A 250 6.91 -2.23 -26.92
C PRO A 250 7.32 -3.42 -26.03
N ALA A 251 6.48 -4.45 -25.98
CA ALA A 251 6.66 -5.59 -25.07
C ALA A 251 8.03 -6.30 -25.20
N TRP A 252 8.57 -6.39 -26.42
CA TRP A 252 9.89 -6.99 -26.65
C TRP A 252 11.02 -6.18 -25.98
N LEU A 253 10.94 -4.85 -25.99
CA LEU A 253 11.95 -3.99 -25.34
C LEU A 253 11.85 -4.09 -23.82
N THR A 254 10.65 -4.07 -23.28
CA THR A 254 10.40 -4.31 -21.83
C THR A 254 10.99 -5.65 -21.41
N ARG A 255 10.81 -6.71 -22.23
CA ARG A 255 11.41 -8.03 -21.95
C ARG A 255 12.94 -7.98 -21.95
N VAL A 256 13.56 -7.32 -22.93
CA VAL A 256 15.04 -7.20 -23.01
C VAL A 256 15.58 -6.46 -21.79
N VAL A 257 14.95 -5.36 -21.40
CA VAL A 257 15.34 -4.58 -20.22
C VAL A 257 15.20 -5.43 -18.95
N ASN A 258 14.07 -6.12 -18.79
CA ASN A 258 13.82 -6.98 -17.63
C ASN A 258 14.86 -8.11 -17.54
N LYS A 259 15.14 -8.78 -18.66
CA LYS A 259 16.18 -9.82 -18.73
C LYS A 259 17.55 -9.27 -18.32
N LYS A 260 17.92 -8.08 -18.82
CA LYS A 260 19.21 -7.45 -18.48
C LYS A 260 19.29 -7.05 -16.99
N LEU A 261 18.18 -6.56 -16.40
CA LEU A 261 18.13 -6.21 -14.99
C LEU A 261 18.17 -7.43 -14.08
N ALA A 262 17.62 -8.55 -14.52
CA ALA A 262 17.63 -9.82 -13.79
C ALA A 262 18.94 -10.61 -13.93
N HIS A 263 19.91 -10.12 -14.69
CA HIS A 263 21.18 -10.83 -15.00
C HIS A 263 20.99 -12.22 -15.64
N SER A 264 19.90 -12.42 -16.40
CA SER A 264 19.53 -13.69 -17.03
C SER A 264 19.59 -13.64 -18.55
#